data_f1d08f5b496417cdc453bf6cbdc2722b
#
_entry.id   f1d08f5b496417cdc453bf6cbdc2722b
#
_cell.length_a   1.000
_cell.length_b   1.000
_cell.length_c   1.000
_cell.angle_alpha   90.00
_cell.angle_beta   90.00
_cell.angle_gamma   90.00
#
_symmetry.space_group_name_H-M   'P 1'
#
loop_
_entity.id
_entity.type
_entity.pdbx_description
1 polymer ?
#
loop_
_entity_poly.entity_id
_entity_poly.type
_entity_poly.pdbx_seq_one_letter_code
_entity_poly.pdbx_strand_id
1 'polypeptide(L)'
;MRRVHSPAGRAAAGLIAVTAEADLPSTGTLALPSFEVRIAAPDLGPYLAGNTGIPGFTRLTSPNPGPHALILALTHGNEISGAIIVERLLRAAFRPARGTLTVGFVNLAAFSRFDPRLPTLSRFVDEDMNRVWDPAMLDGPRRSCELDRARDIRPAIEAADAVLDLHSMLWPADPLILCGPSEGGLHLARRIGTAALIVSDRGHINGPRIIDQARFTGPAATAAAVLLESGQHWDEAAVTVAHRGVASFLRHLRMAGEDVALPLPLPHPVQRHAMVTEAVVAATSHFCFTDAFRGGDVIAERGCLIAMDGEVEIRTPHDDCLLVMPSLRPIRGHTAVRLARFMP
;
A
#
# COMPACT_ATOMS: atom_id res chain seq x y z
N MET A 1 10.39 13.13 6.29
CA MET A 1 11.40 12.07 6.54
C MET A 1 12.30 12.49 7.69
N ARG A 2 12.35 11.72 8.75
CA ARG A 2 13.17 11.98 9.94
C ARG A 2 14.50 11.23 9.81
N ARG A 3 15.63 11.90 10.03
CA ARG A 3 16.95 11.25 10.10
C ARG A 3 17.18 10.81 11.54
N VAL A 4 17.39 9.53 11.75
CA VAL A 4 17.59 8.92 13.07
C VAL A 4 19.06 8.57 13.21
N HIS A 5 19.69 9.06 14.29
CA HIS A 5 21.07 8.73 14.63
C HIS A 5 21.04 7.66 15.71
N SER A 6 21.95 6.70 15.64
CA SER A 6 22.02 5.61 16.61
C SER A 6 22.22 6.13 18.05
N PRO A 7 21.54 5.57 19.07
CA PRO A 7 21.78 5.92 20.48
C PRO A 7 23.10 5.40 21.04
N ALA A 8 23.98 4.78 20.25
CA ALA A 8 25.23 4.16 20.70
C ALA A 8 26.34 5.15 21.14
N GLY A 9 26.02 6.41 21.48
CA GLY A 9 26.98 7.43 21.90
C GLY A 9 26.91 7.87 23.39
N ARG A 10 26.16 7.18 24.23
CA ARG A 10 26.11 7.51 25.68
C ARG A 10 26.11 6.27 26.56
N ALA A 11 27.27 5.67 26.77
CA ALA A 11 27.50 4.81 27.93
C ALA A 11 29.00 4.62 28.18
N ALA A 12 29.60 5.54 28.90
CA ALA A 12 30.80 5.26 29.66
C ALA A 12 30.85 6.23 30.86
N ALA A 13 30.14 5.91 31.92
CA ALA A 13 30.50 6.32 33.31
C ALA A 13 29.54 5.65 34.29
N GLY A 14 30.10 4.86 35.21
CA GLY A 14 29.47 4.52 36.49
C GLY A 14 28.99 3.07 36.64
N LEU A 15 29.95 2.14 36.91
CA LEU A 15 29.63 0.90 37.60
C LEU A 15 29.17 1.24 39.05
N ILE A 16 27.90 0.99 39.32
CA ILE A 16 27.43 0.78 40.71
C ILE A 16 26.75 -0.59 40.70
N ALA A 17 27.39 -1.54 41.39
CA ALA A 17 26.83 -2.84 41.70
C ALA A 17 25.64 -2.66 42.64
N VAL A 18 24.45 -2.99 42.22
CA VAL A 18 23.30 -3.19 43.10
C VAL A 18 22.76 -4.59 42.82
N THR A 19 23.02 -5.47 43.77
CA THR A 19 22.34 -6.74 43.93
C THR A 19 20.92 -6.44 44.41
N ALA A 20 19.94 -6.62 43.58
CA ALA A 20 18.55 -6.79 43.94
C ALA A 20 17.88 -7.64 42.87
N GLU A 21 17.23 -8.72 43.27
CA GLU A 21 16.25 -9.45 42.49
C GLU A 21 15.23 -8.43 41.98
N ALA A 22 15.40 -8.02 40.75
CA ALA A 22 14.42 -7.17 40.10
C ALA A 22 13.34 -8.08 39.49
N ASP A 23 12.14 -7.99 40.05
CA ASP A 23 10.90 -8.44 39.45
C ASP A 23 10.94 -8.12 37.94
N LEU A 24 10.95 -9.16 37.12
CA LEU A 24 10.71 -9.02 35.68
C LEU A 24 9.35 -8.35 35.55
N PRO A 25 9.24 -7.20 34.84
CA PRO A 25 7.95 -6.61 34.61
C PRO A 25 7.08 -7.65 33.93
N SER A 26 5.95 -7.95 34.56
CA SER A 26 4.89 -8.76 33.96
C SER A 26 4.75 -8.35 32.49
N THR A 27 4.76 -9.31 31.58
CA THR A 27 4.50 -9.12 30.15
C THR A 27 3.13 -8.51 29.96
N GLY A 28 3.00 -7.24 30.27
CA GLY A 28 1.84 -6.44 29.93
C GLY A 28 1.76 -6.41 28.41
N THR A 29 0.79 -7.13 27.87
CA THR A 29 0.42 -7.03 26.46
C THR A 29 0.10 -5.56 26.20
N LEU A 30 1.06 -4.80 25.68
CA LEU A 30 0.82 -3.41 25.29
C LEU A 30 -0.37 -3.44 24.31
N ALA A 31 -1.49 -2.84 24.71
CA ALA A 31 -2.64 -2.74 23.85
C ALA A 31 -2.21 -2.12 22.52
N LEU A 32 -2.65 -2.70 21.39
CA LEU A 32 -2.42 -2.08 20.09
C LEU A 32 -2.96 -0.66 20.12
N PRO A 33 -2.22 0.33 19.61
CA PRO A 33 -2.82 1.64 19.41
C PRO A 33 -4.07 1.44 18.56
N SER A 34 -5.22 1.84 19.11
CA SER A 34 -6.47 1.88 18.36
C SER A 34 -6.51 3.22 17.63
N PHE A 35 -6.82 3.17 16.35
CA PHE A 35 -7.04 4.39 15.57
C PHE A 35 -8.54 4.59 15.40
N GLU A 36 -8.98 5.79 15.72
CA GLU A 36 -10.37 6.19 15.51
C GLU A 36 -10.69 6.22 14.02
N VAL A 37 -11.83 5.65 13.63
CA VAL A 37 -12.36 5.75 12.27
C VAL A 37 -13.04 7.10 12.11
N ARG A 38 -12.38 8.05 11.44
CA ARG A 38 -12.83 9.43 11.26
C ARG A 38 -13.57 9.68 9.95
N ILE A 39 -13.58 8.68 9.07
CA ILE A 39 -14.24 8.75 7.76
C ILE A 39 -15.36 7.72 7.70
N ALA A 40 -16.48 8.09 7.09
CA ALA A 40 -17.59 7.18 6.89
C ALA A 40 -17.32 6.24 5.72
N ALA A 41 -17.63 4.95 5.89
CA ALA A 41 -17.62 4.00 4.78
C ALA A 41 -18.66 4.42 3.73
N PRO A 42 -18.34 4.34 2.41
CA PRO A 42 -19.28 4.69 1.36
C PRO A 42 -20.39 3.65 1.23
N ASP A 43 -21.58 4.08 0.81
CA ASP A 43 -22.61 3.16 0.37
C ASP A 43 -22.32 2.66 -1.05
N LEU A 44 -21.97 1.39 -1.17
CA LEU A 44 -21.68 0.74 -2.44
C LEU A 44 -22.91 0.05 -3.07
N GLY A 45 -24.03 0.00 -2.37
CA GLY A 45 -25.26 -0.66 -2.84
C GLY A 45 -25.61 -0.36 -4.30
N PRO A 46 -25.64 0.91 -4.74
CA PRO A 46 -25.99 1.28 -6.12
C PRO A 46 -24.99 0.77 -7.18
N TYR A 47 -23.77 0.39 -6.77
CA TYR A 47 -22.68 0.05 -7.69
C TYR A 47 -22.28 -1.44 -7.65
N LEU A 48 -22.91 -2.24 -6.78
CA LEU A 48 -22.57 -3.67 -6.63
C LEU A 48 -22.79 -4.48 -7.91
N ALA A 49 -23.84 -4.20 -8.66
CA ALA A 49 -24.07 -4.90 -9.93
C ALA A 49 -23.00 -4.59 -10.97
N GLY A 50 -22.50 -3.34 -11.01
CA GLY A 50 -21.59 -2.88 -12.05
C GLY A 50 -22.21 -2.97 -13.46
N ASN A 51 -21.35 -2.98 -14.49
CA ASN A 51 -21.78 -3.16 -15.88
C ASN A 51 -20.81 -4.01 -16.71
N THR A 52 -19.88 -4.71 -16.06
CA THR A 52 -18.84 -5.52 -16.72
C THR A 52 -19.10 -7.02 -16.65
N GLY A 53 -20.15 -7.44 -15.96
CA GLY A 53 -20.37 -8.83 -15.54
C GLY A 53 -19.60 -9.24 -14.30
N ILE A 54 -18.73 -8.36 -13.78
CA ILE A 54 -17.98 -8.57 -12.54
C ILE A 54 -18.62 -7.69 -11.45
N PRO A 55 -19.17 -8.24 -10.36
CA PRO A 55 -19.76 -7.45 -9.29
C PRO A 55 -18.80 -6.37 -8.76
N GLY A 56 -19.32 -5.14 -8.61
CA GLY A 56 -18.53 -3.99 -8.13
C GLY A 56 -17.59 -3.36 -9.18
N PHE A 57 -17.62 -3.81 -10.44
CA PHE A 57 -16.81 -3.24 -11.51
C PHE A 57 -17.67 -2.48 -12.51
N THR A 58 -17.35 -1.21 -12.72
CA THR A 58 -18.04 -0.32 -13.67
C THR A 58 -17.07 0.17 -14.74
N ARG A 59 -17.45 0.02 -16.00
CA ARG A 59 -16.72 0.49 -17.17
C ARG A 59 -17.38 1.74 -17.74
N LEU A 60 -16.59 2.78 -17.96
CA LEU A 60 -16.97 4.06 -18.54
C LEU A 60 -16.13 4.26 -19.80
N THR A 61 -16.80 4.39 -20.97
CA THR A 61 -16.10 4.45 -22.26
C THR A 61 -16.40 5.78 -22.95
N SER A 62 -15.36 6.39 -23.49
CA SER A 62 -15.44 7.54 -24.37
C SER A 62 -15.59 7.09 -25.83
N PRO A 63 -16.26 7.88 -26.69
CA PRO A 63 -16.21 7.64 -28.13
C PRO A 63 -14.82 7.92 -28.73
N ASN A 64 -13.99 8.70 -28.07
CA ASN A 64 -12.65 9.03 -28.52
C ASN A 64 -11.66 7.90 -28.16
N PRO A 65 -10.81 7.44 -29.08
CA PRO A 65 -9.82 6.39 -28.80
C PRO A 65 -8.81 6.85 -27.75
N GLY A 66 -8.37 5.90 -26.91
CA GLY A 66 -7.41 6.17 -25.84
C GLY A 66 -7.06 4.91 -25.06
N PRO A 67 -6.27 5.04 -23.98
CA PRO A 67 -5.89 3.91 -23.17
C PRO A 67 -7.05 3.33 -22.36
N HIS A 68 -6.89 2.08 -21.93
CA HIS A 68 -7.75 1.48 -20.91
C HIS A 68 -7.11 1.65 -19.55
N ALA A 69 -7.68 2.53 -18.74
CA ALA A 69 -7.28 2.76 -17.36
C ALA A 69 -8.11 1.91 -16.38
N LEU A 70 -7.49 1.43 -15.32
CA LEU A 70 -8.15 0.72 -14.23
C LEU A 70 -7.81 1.37 -12.89
N ILE A 71 -8.82 1.75 -12.12
CA ILE A 71 -8.69 2.21 -10.75
C ILE A 71 -9.31 1.18 -9.83
N LEU A 72 -8.54 0.66 -8.89
CA LEU A 72 -8.97 -0.32 -7.91
C LEU A 72 -9.03 0.32 -6.52
N ALA A 73 -10.00 -0.11 -5.74
CA ALA A 73 -10.13 0.21 -4.32
C ALA A 73 -10.63 -1.03 -3.56
N LEU A 74 -10.44 -1.04 -2.25
CA LEU A 74 -10.83 -2.16 -1.39
C LEU A 74 -10.14 -3.48 -1.75
N THR A 75 -8.90 -3.46 -2.20
CA THR A 75 -8.07 -4.66 -2.24
C THR A 75 -7.98 -5.28 -0.85
N HIS A 76 -7.98 -4.43 0.18
CA HIS A 76 -8.29 -4.82 1.56
C HIS A 76 -9.59 -4.13 2.00
N GLY A 77 -10.53 -4.88 2.58
CA GLY A 77 -11.87 -4.41 2.87
C GLY A 77 -11.97 -3.27 3.89
N ASN A 78 -10.92 -3.03 4.67
CA ASN A 78 -10.86 -1.95 5.67
C ASN A 78 -10.19 -0.67 5.16
N GLU A 79 -9.69 -0.64 3.94
CA GLU A 79 -8.99 0.50 3.34
C GLU A 79 -9.98 1.37 2.55
N ILE A 80 -10.87 2.05 3.27
CA ILE A 80 -12.06 2.68 2.69
C ILE A 80 -11.80 4.02 2.00
N SER A 81 -10.64 4.66 2.19
CA SER A 81 -10.32 5.97 1.60
C SER A 81 -10.40 5.97 0.07
N GLY A 82 -9.85 4.93 -0.58
CA GLY A 82 -9.93 4.74 -2.03
C GLY A 82 -11.36 4.49 -2.51
N ALA A 83 -12.14 3.72 -1.74
CA ALA A 83 -13.54 3.43 -2.08
C ALA A 83 -14.42 4.67 -2.09
N ILE A 84 -14.19 5.60 -1.15
CA ILE A 84 -14.89 6.89 -1.11
C ILE A 84 -14.65 7.66 -2.42
N ILE A 85 -13.44 7.63 -2.96
CA ILE A 85 -13.11 8.36 -4.19
C ILE A 85 -13.72 7.70 -5.41
N VAL A 86 -13.67 6.36 -5.50
CA VAL A 86 -14.32 5.62 -6.59
C VAL A 86 -15.84 5.84 -6.56
N GLU A 87 -16.46 5.78 -5.39
CA GLU A 87 -17.90 6.08 -5.22
C GLU A 87 -18.23 7.50 -5.68
N ARG A 88 -17.43 8.51 -5.29
CA ARG A 88 -17.64 9.90 -5.72
C ARG A 88 -17.55 10.06 -7.24
N LEU A 89 -16.62 9.38 -7.92
CA LEU A 89 -16.53 9.38 -9.38
C LEU A 89 -17.78 8.80 -10.03
N LEU A 90 -18.27 7.68 -9.51
CA LEU A 90 -19.47 7.02 -10.03
C LEU A 90 -20.72 7.87 -9.79
N ARG A 91 -20.88 8.43 -8.59
CA ARG A 91 -21.99 9.31 -8.25
C ARG A 91 -22.01 10.61 -9.07
N ALA A 92 -20.83 11.16 -9.35
CA ALA A 92 -20.69 12.31 -10.24
C ALA A 92 -20.91 11.98 -11.72
N ALA A 93 -21.23 10.72 -12.04
CA ALA A 93 -21.40 10.23 -13.42
C ALA A 93 -20.21 10.61 -14.32
N PHE A 94 -18.98 10.51 -13.81
CA PHE A 94 -17.77 10.85 -14.55
C PHE A 94 -17.76 10.21 -15.94
N ARG A 95 -17.27 10.96 -16.94
CA ARG A 95 -17.10 10.48 -18.31
C ARG A 95 -15.66 10.74 -18.74
N PRO A 96 -14.92 9.70 -19.14
CA PRO A 96 -13.57 9.91 -19.67
C PRO A 96 -13.61 10.69 -20.99
N ALA A 97 -12.73 11.66 -21.15
CA ALA A 97 -12.61 12.44 -22.39
C ALA A 97 -12.12 11.57 -23.57
N ARG A 98 -11.41 10.47 -23.28
CA ARG A 98 -10.90 9.49 -24.24
C ARG A 98 -10.71 8.12 -23.58
N GLY A 99 -10.66 7.07 -24.40
CA GLY A 99 -10.35 5.71 -23.96
C GLY A 99 -11.43 5.10 -23.07
N THR A 100 -11.03 4.17 -22.23
CA THR A 100 -11.90 3.42 -21.31
C THR A 100 -11.38 3.54 -19.89
N LEU A 101 -12.23 3.93 -18.95
CA LEU A 101 -11.97 3.85 -17.53
C LEU A 101 -12.80 2.73 -16.94
N THR A 102 -12.14 1.74 -16.36
CA THR A 102 -12.79 0.78 -15.46
C THR A 102 -12.46 1.14 -14.01
N VAL A 103 -13.46 1.16 -13.14
CA VAL A 103 -13.27 1.29 -11.70
C VAL A 103 -13.80 0.05 -11.02
N GLY A 104 -13.12 -0.43 -9.96
CA GLY A 104 -13.47 -1.67 -9.30
C GLY A 104 -13.30 -1.64 -7.80
N PHE A 105 -14.32 -2.16 -7.08
CA PHE A 105 -14.25 -2.52 -5.68
C PHE A 105 -13.84 -3.99 -5.58
N VAL A 106 -12.61 -4.24 -5.12
CA VAL A 106 -11.95 -5.54 -5.24
C VAL A 106 -12.54 -6.56 -4.26
N ASN A 107 -12.35 -6.39 -2.97
CA ASN A 107 -12.75 -7.36 -1.94
C ASN A 107 -14.06 -6.96 -1.26
N LEU A 108 -15.17 -7.08 -1.99
CA LEU A 108 -16.51 -6.76 -1.50
C LEU A 108 -16.91 -7.61 -0.28
N ALA A 109 -16.49 -8.88 -0.25
CA ALA A 109 -16.80 -9.78 0.86
C ALA A 109 -16.12 -9.35 2.16
N ALA A 110 -14.88 -8.89 2.11
CA ALA A 110 -14.20 -8.33 3.27
C ALA A 110 -14.83 -6.99 3.68
N PHE A 111 -15.07 -6.09 2.71
CA PHE A 111 -15.70 -4.79 2.98
C PHE A 111 -17.08 -4.92 3.61
N SER A 112 -17.91 -5.91 3.23
CA SER A 112 -19.23 -6.13 3.82
C SER A 112 -19.20 -6.42 5.33
N ARG A 113 -18.02 -6.76 5.87
CA ARG A 113 -17.76 -7.01 7.29
C ARG A 113 -17.18 -5.80 8.02
N PHE A 114 -17.05 -4.64 7.34
CA PHE A 114 -16.45 -3.46 7.94
C PHE A 114 -17.30 -2.93 9.08
N ASP A 115 -16.73 -2.95 10.29
CA ASP A 115 -17.30 -2.36 11.49
C ASP A 115 -16.32 -1.31 12.04
N PRO A 116 -16.70 -0.03 12.14
CA PRO A 116 -15.83 1.03 12.69
C PRO A 116 -15.31 0.75 14.10
N ARG A 117 -15.97 -0.13 14.86
CA ARG A 117 -15.53 -0.53 16.21
C ARG A 117 -14.42 -1.56 16.19
N LEU A 118 -14.34 -2.36 15.12
CA LEU A 118 -13.36 -3.44 14.92
C LEU A 118 -12.80 -3.41 13.50
N PRO A 119 -12.29 -2.26 13.03
CA PRO A 119 -12.06 -2.01 11.61
C PRO A 119 -10.96 -2.87 10.99
N THR A 120 -10.04 -3.41 11.79
CA THR A 120 -8.95 -4.27 11.31
C THR A 120 -9.42 -5.67 10.93
N LEU A 121 -10.58 -6.14 11.44
CA LEU A 121 -11.09 -7.49 11.18
C LEU A 121 -11.61 -7.67 9.74
N SER A 122 -11.90 -6.58 9.05
CA SER A 122 -12.39 -6.61 7.67
C SER A 122 -11.29 -6.44 6.62
N ARG A 123 -10.01 -6.66 6.97
CA ARG A 123 -8.92 -6.58 6.00
C ARG A 123 -9.07 -7.61 4.88
N PHE A 124 -9.38 -8.85 5.22
CA PHE A 124 -9.67 -9.95 4.29
C PHE A 124 -10.60 -10.98 4.96
N VAL A 125 -11.07 -11.96 4.20
CA VAL A 125 -11.95 -13.05 4.67
C VAL A 125 -11.12 -14.25 5.08
N ASP A 126 -10.38 -14.85 4.13
CA ASP A 126 -9.57 -16.05 4.33
C ASP A 126 -8.08 -15.75 4.29
N GLU A 127 -7.64 -14.87 3.37
CA GLU A 127 -6.22 -14.55 3.15
C GLU A 127 -6.03 -13.17 2.52
N ASP A 128 -4.80 -12.65 2.55
CA ASP A 128 -4.50 -11.33 1.99
C ASP A 128 -4.71 -11.33 0.46
N MET A 129 -5.72 -10.56 0.01
CA MET A 129 -6.09 -10.40 -1.40
C MET A 129 -4.91 -9.94 -2.27
N ASN A 130 -3.96 -9.23 -1.70
CA ASN A 130 -2.80 -8.71 -2.42
C ASN A 130 -1.56 -9.62 -2.28
N ARG A 131 -1.78 -10.97 -2.09
CA ARG A 131 -0.75 -12.01 -2.05
C ARG A 131 -1.09 -13.23 -2.92
N VAL A 132 -2.23 -13.20 -3.60
CA VAL A 132 -2.77 -14.37 -4.34
C VAL A 132 -2.57 -14.29 -5.85
N TRP A 133 -1.79 -13.33 -6.35
CA TRP A 133 -1.68 -13.03 -7.79
C TRP A 133 -0.61 -13.85 -8.51
N ASP A 134 -0.17 -14.96 -7.92
CA ASP A 134 0.68 -15.94 -8.60
C ASP A 134 -0.13 -16.68 -9.68
N PRO A 135 0.35 -16.75 -10.95
CA PRO A 135 -0.34 -17.45 -12.03
C PRO A 135 -0.65 -18.92 -11.68
N ALA A 136 0.27 -19.63 -11.02
CA ALA A 136 0.06 -21.01 -10.65
C ALA A 136 -1.04 -21.17 -9.57
N MET A 137 -1.18 -20.18 -8.68
CA MET A 137 -2.29 -20.14 -7.73
C MET A 137 -3.63 -19.80 -8.41
N LEU A 138 -3.63 -18.81 -9.31
CA LEU A 138 -4.83 -18.42 -10.06
C LEU A 138 -5.37 -19.55 -10.94
N ASP A 139 -4.48 -20.29 -11.59
CA ASP A 139 -4.84 -21.40 -12.50
C ASP A 139 -4.97 -22.74 -11.76
N GLY A 140 -4.57 -22.80 -10.48
CA GLY A 140 -4.54 -24.00 -9.67
C GLY A 140 -5.89 -24.36 -9.02
N PRO A 141 -5.95 -25.52 -8.34
CA PRO A 141 -7.18 -26.05 -7.74
C PRO A 141 -7.51 -25.43 -6.37
N ARG A 142 -6.59 -24.69 -5.75
CA ARG A 142 -6.80 -24.08 -4.43
C ARG A 142 -7.96 -23.09 -4.47
N ARG A 143 -8.73 -23.03 -3.40
CA ARG A 143 -9.90 -22.16 -3.26
C ARG A 143 -9.79 -21.34 -1.97
N SER A 144 -10.17 -20.10 -2.05
CA SER A 144 -10.45 -19.18 -0.94
C SER A 144 -11.35 -18.07 -1.45
N CYS A 145 -11.96 -17.31 -0.56
CA CYS A 145 -12.78 -16.16 -0.93
C CYS A 145 -11.99 -15.17 -1.81
N GLU A 146 -10.76 -14.84 -1.39
CA GLU A 146 -9.90 -13.90 -2.11
C GLU A 146 -9.37 -14.47 -3.42
N LEU A 147 -8.98 -15.74 -3.46
CA LEU A 147 -8.44 -16.35 -4.67
C LEU A 147 -9.51 -16.51 -5.75
N ASP A 148 -10.73 -16.90 -5.36
CA ASP A 148 -11.85 -16.98 -6.29
C ASP A 148 -12.21 -15.60 -6.83
N ARG A 149 -12.22 -14.59 -5.96
CA ARG A 149 -12.42 -13.22 -6.36
C ARG A 149 -11.30 -12.70 -7.27
N ALA A 150 -10.05 -13.06 -7.02
CA ALA A 150 -8.92 -12.72 -7.89
C ALA A 150 -9.11 -13.28 -9.30
N ARG A 151 -9.59 -14.52 -9.42
CA ARG A 151 -9.93 -15.13 -10.72
C ARG A 151 -11.03 -14.34 -11.45
N ASP A 152 -12.08 -13.95 -10.73
CA ASP A 152 -13.19 -13.19 -11.32
C ASP A 152 -12.74 -11.83 -11.89
N ILE A 153 -11.84 -11.12 -11.19
CA ILE A 153 -11.41 -9.78 -11.58
C ILE A 153 -10.16 -9.76 -12.48
N ARG A 154 -9.45 -10.89 -12.60
CA ARG A 154 -8.25 -11.03 -13.44
C ARG A 154 -8.43 -10.47 -14.86
N PRO A 155 -9.53 -10.75 -15.59
CA PRO A 155 -9.72 -10.22 -16.94
C PRO A 155 -9.76 -8.69 -16.99
N ALA A 156 -10.29 -8.03 -15.98
CA ALA A 156 -10.30 -6.56 -15.92
C ALA A 156 -8.90 -5.98 -15.74
N ILE A 157 -8.05 -6.64 -14.94
CA ILE A 157 -6.65 -6.25 -14.73
C ILE A 157 -5.84 -6.50 -16.01
N GLU A 158 -6.02 -7.65 -16.64
CA GLU A 158 -5.31 -8.02 -17.87
C GLU A 158 -5.67 -7.12 -19.06
N ALA A 159 -6.85 -6.53 -19.10
CA ALA A 159 -7.29 -5.62 -20.16
C ALA A 159 -6.73 -4.19 -20.00
N ALA A 160 -6.19 -3.81 -18.86
CA ALA A 160 -5.80 -2.42 -18.57
C ALA A 160 -4.37 -2.10 -19.06
N ASP A 161 -4.19 -0.92 -19.66
CA ASP A 161 -2.87 -0.37 -20.02
C ASP A 161 -2.20 0.33 -18.82
N ALA A 162 -3.01 0.89 -17.92
CA ALA A 162 -2.53 1.56 -16.72
C ALA A 162 -3.43 1.22 -15.52
N VAL A 163 -2.82 0.85 -14.39
CA VAL A 163 -3.52 0.49 -13.16
C VAL A 163 -3.08 1.40 -12.01
N LEU A 164 -4.06 1.93 -11.28
CA LEU A 164 -3.89 2.61 -10.00
C LEU A 164 -4.64 1.81 -8.93
N ASP A 165 -3.91 1.14 -8.05
CA ASP A 165 -4.44 0.42 -6.89
C ASP A 165 -4.41 1.31 -5.66
N LEU A 166 -5.58 1.67 -5.13
CA LEU A 166 -5.72 2.61 -4.01
C LEU A 166 -5.69 1.85 -2.68
N HIS A 167 -4.67 2.13 -1.91
CA HIS A 167 -4.42 1.58 -0.58
C HIS A 167 -4.26 2.68 0.48
N SER A 168 -4.13 2.25 1.70
CA SER A 168 -3.78 3.06 2.84
C SER A 168 -3.04 2.20 3.88
N MET A 169 -2.50 2.81 4.93
CA MET A 169 -1.67 2.12 5.91
C MET A 169 -2.31 2.11 7.29
N LEU A 170 -2.19 0.99 8.03
CA LEU A 170 -2.69 0.92 9.40
C LEU A 170 -1.91 1.89 10.32
N TRP A 171 -0.59 1.91 10.19
CA TRP A 171 0.28 2.75 11.00
C TRP A 171 0.47 4.12 10.35
N PRO A 172 0.45 5.22 11.12
CA PRO A 172 0.69 6.55 10.60
C PRO A 172 2.05 6.64 9.90
N ALA A 173 2.02 6.98 8.63
CA ALA A 173 3.20 7.23 7.81
C ALA A 173 2.86 8.26 6.73
N ASP A 174 3.89 8.92 6.18
CA ASP A 174 3.71 9.78 5.03
C ASP A 174 3.23 8.93 3.82
N PRO A 175 2.37 9.47 2.96
CA PRO A 175 1.96 8.78 1.73
C PRO A 175 3.16 8.37 0.87
N LEU A 176 3.04 7.22 0.21
CA LEU A 176 4.05 6.72 -0.73
C LEU A 176 3.40 6.01 -1.92
N ILE A 177 4.15 5.89 -3.02
CA ILE A 177 3.74 5.11 -4.18
C ILE A 177 4.68 3.92 -4.31
N LEU A 178 4.11 2.71 -4.29
CA LEU A 178 4.83 1.50 -4.64
C LEU A 178 4.70 1.27 -6.15
N CYS A 179 5.82 1.00 -6.81
CA CYS A 179 5.87 0.55 -8.18
C CYS A 179 6.81 -0.67 -8.30
N GLY A 180 6.58 -1.47 -9.31
CA GLY A 180 7.49 -2.56 -9.61
C GLY A 180 8.86 -2.04 -10.09
N PRO A 181 9.75 -2.93 -10.52
CA PRO A 181 11.09 -2.55 -10.97
C PRO A 181 11.11 -1.97 -12.40
N SER A 182 9.97 -1.90 -13.09
CA SER A 182 9.90 -1.44 -14.48
C SER A 182 9.97 0.09 -14.58
N GLU A 183 10.55 0.58 -15.68
CA GLU A 183 10.57 2.01 -16.00
C GLU A 183 9.15 2.57 -16.19
N GLY A 184 8.23 1.78 -16.76
CA GLY A 184 6.83 2.18 -16.94
C GLY A 184 6.12 2.44 -15.61
N GLY A 185 6.30 1.56 -14.62
CA GLY A 185 5.78 1.76 -13.27
C GLY A 185 6.37 2.99 -12.58
N LEU A 186 7.68 3.18 -12.66
CA LEU A 186 8.36 4.36 -12.10
C LEU A 186 7.90 5.65 -12.79
N HIS A 187 7.77 5.63 -14.13
CA HIS A 187 7.25 6.78 -14.87
C HIS A 187 5.84 7.15 -14.43
N LEU A 188 4.94 6.16 -14.33
CA LEU A 188 3.57 6.37 -13.89
C LEU A 188 3.53 6.94 -12.46
N ALA A 189 4.33 6.39 -11.53
CA ALA A 189 4.44 6.88 -10.16
C ALA A 189 4.87 8.36 -10.10
N ARG A 190 5.88 8.73 -10.90
CA ARG A 190 6.34 10.13 -11.02
C ARG A 190 5.25 11.05 -11.56
N ARG A 191 4.45 10.58 -12.50
CA ARG A 191 3.36 11.38 -13.11
C ARG A 191 2.17 11.58 -12.19
N ILE A 192 1.86 10.61 -11.33
CA ILE A 192 0.85 10.77 -10.28
C ILE A 192 1.29 11.83 -9.27
N GLY A 193 2.54 11.79 -8.81
CA GLY A 193 3.19 12.90 -8.11
C GLY A 193 2.60 13.28 -6.75
N THR A 194 1.64 12.56 -6.19
CA THR A 194 0.94 12.93 -4.95
C THR A 194 1.70 12.57 -3.67
N ALA A 195 2.72 11.73 -3.78
CA ALA A 195 3.57 11.33 -2.66
C ALA A 195 5.01 11.78 -2.88
N ALA A 196 5.69 12.17 -1.80
CA ALA A 196 7.11 12.54 -1.85
C ALA A 196 8.04 11.34 -1.99
N LEU A 197 7.56 10.14 -1.67
CA LEU A 197 8.33 8.91 -1.73
C LEU A 197 7.76 7.95 -2.78
N ILE A 198 8.61 7.55 -3.71
CA ILE A 198 8.36 6.46 -4.64
C ILE A 198 9.26 5.30 -4.22
N VAL A 199 8.70 4.11 -4.08
CA VAL A 199 9.42 2.89 -3.71
C VAL A 199 9.26 1.85 -4.79
N SER A 200 10.39 1.42 -5.36
CA SER A 200 10.44 0.25 -6.24
C SER A 200 10.88 -0.97 -5.47
N ASP A 201 10.26 -2.10 -5.75
CA ASP A 201 10.68 -3.40 -5.23
C ASP A 201 10.51 -4.51 -6.28
N ARG A 202 10.95 -5.72 -5.95
CA ARG A 202 10.84 -6.89 -6.83
C ARG A 202 9.68 -7.82 -6.44
N GLY A 203 8.66 -7.27 -5.80
CA GLY A 203 7.51 -8.02 -5.31
C GLY A 203 7.56 -8.26 -3.80
N HIS A 204 6.53 -8.94 -3.30
CA HIS A 204 6.36 -9.24 -1.88
C HIS A 204 6.69 -10.70 -1.60
N ILE A 205 7.47 -10.97 -0.54
CA ILE A 205 7.97 -12.32 -0.23
C ILE A 205 6.84 -13.32 0.09
N ASN A 206 5.72 -12.84 0.64
CA ASN A 206 4.57 -13.68 1.00
C ASN A 206 3.60 -13.92 -0.18
N GLY A 207 3.96 -13.52 -1.39
CA GLY A 207 3.16 -13.70 -2.59
C GLY A 207 3.00 -12.41 -3.41
N PRO A 208 2.80 -12.55 -4.74
CA PRO A 208 2.70 -11.40 -5.64
C PRO A 208 1.46 -10.55 -5.35
N ARG A 209 1.64 -9.24 -5.51
CA ARG A 209 0.56 -8.24 -5.51
C ARG A 209 -0.02 -8.07 -6.91
N ILE A 210 -1.13 -7.35 -7.02
CA ILE A 210 -1.70 -6.97 -8.33
C ILE A 210 -0.64 -6.30 -9.21
N ILE A 211 0.14 -5.38 -8.65
CA ILE A 211 1.17 -4.62 -9.39
C ILE A 211 2.42 -5.44 -9.75
N ASP A 212 2.59 -6.64 -9.18
CA ASP A 212 3.78 -7.49 -9.41
C ASP A 212 3.63 -8.40 -10.63
N GLN A 213 2.48 -8.41 -11.31
CA GLN A 213 2.26 -9.24 -12.48
C GLN A 213 3.26 -8.93 -13.60
N ALA A 214 3.72 -9.96 -14.31
CA ALA A 214 4.76 -9.85 -15.33
C ALA A 214 4.45 -8.83 -16.44
N ARG A 215 3.16 -8.60 -16.75
CA ARG A 215 2.75 -7.59 -17.73
C ARG A 215 3.06 -6.15 -17.32
N PHE A 216 3.27 -5.90 -16.02
CA PHE A 216 3.64 -4.58 -15.47
C PHE A 216 5.13 -4.48 -15.12
N THR A 217 5.76 -5.62 -14.81
CA THR A 217 7.12 -5.64 -14.21
C THR A 217 8.15 -6.35 -15.08
N GLY A 218 7.71 -7.13 -16.06
CA GLY A 218 8.60 -7.88 -16.96
C GLY A 218 9.36 -6.99 -17.94
N PRO A 219 10.43 -7.51 -18.56
CA PRO A 219 11.24 -6.76 -19.53
C PRO A 219 10.45 -6.36 -20.80
N ALA A 220 9.39 -7.07 -21.10
CA ALA A 220 8.46 -6.78 -22.21
C ALA A 220 7.14 -6.17 -21.71
N ALA A 221 7.14 -5.49 -20.58
CA ALA A 221 5.93 -4.88 -20.02
C ALA A 221 5.35 -3.85 -20.99
N THR A 222 4.09 -4.04 -21.37
CA THR A 222 3.34 -3.13 -22.26
C THR A 222 2.35 -2.26 -21.49
N ALA A 223 2.20 -2.51 -20.19
CA ALA A 223 1.31 -1.80 -19.28
C ALA A 223 2.06 -1.36 -18.02
N ALA A 224 1.50 -0.44 -17.27
CA ALA A 224 2.07 0.06 -16.03
C ALA A 224 1.07 -0.05 -14.87
N ALA A 225 1.57 -0.42 -13.69
CA ALA A 225 0.76 -0.48 -12.49
C ALA A 225 1.50 0.15 -11.31
N VAL A 226 0.75 0.87 -10.48
CA VAL A 226 1.24 1.44 -9.23
C VAL A 226 0.20 1.24 -8.12
N LEU A 227 0.69 1.21 -6.89
CA LEU A 227 -0.10 1.14 -5.68
C LEU A 227 0.16 2.42 -4.88
N LEU A 228 -0.89 3.18 -4.60
CA LEU A 228 -0.83 4.39 -3.79
C LEU A 228 -1.22 4.09 -2.36
N GLU A 229 -0.27 4.18 -1.44
CA GLU A 229 -0.50 4.21 0.00
C GLU A 229 -0.82 5.64 0.41
N SER A 230 -2.10 5.93 0.59
CA SER A 230 -2.61 7.31 0.74
C SER A 230 -2.42 7.92 2.13
N GLY A 231 -1.90 7.18 3.09
CA GLY A 231 -1.75 7.60 4.49
C GLY A 231 -2.45 6.67 5.46
N GLN A 232 -2.75 7.12 6.68
CA GLN A 232 -3.42 6.29 7.69
C GLN A 232 -4.86 5.95 7.26
N HIS A 233 -5.27 4.69 7.43
CA HIS A 233 -6.52 4.11 6.87
C HIS A 233 -7.75 4.99 7.00
N TRP A 234 -7.98 5.58 8.17
CA TRP A 234 -9.25 6.19 8.54
C TRP A 234 -9.14 7.70 8.82
N ASP A 235 -8.06 8.32 8.32
CA ASP A 235 -7.85 9.76 8.38
C ASP A 235 -8.40 10.44 7.11
N GLU A 236 -9.01 11.62 7.26
CA GLU A 236 -9.48 12.44 6.12
C GLU A 236 -8.36 12.84 5.17
N ALA A 237 -7.14 12.96 5.68
CA ALA A 237 -5.96 13.24 4.85
C ALA A 237 -5.73 12.12 3.82
N ALA A 238 -5.98 10.85 4.17
CA ALA A 238 -5.85 9.74 3.24
C ALA A 238 -6.86 9.83 2.08
N VAL A 239 -8.10 10.25 2.37
CA VAL A 239 -9.12 10.50 1.33
C VAL A 239 -8.65 11.62 0.39
N THR A 240 -8.07 12.69 0.95
CA THR A 240 -7.56 13.82 0.16
C THR A 240 -6.42 13.38 -0.76
N VAL A 241 -5.48 12.57 -0.26
CA VAL A 241 -4.35 12.05 -1.05
C VAL A 241 -4.84 11.10 -2.13
N ALA A 242 -5.74 10.18 -1.81
CA ALA A 242 -6.36 9.27 -2.79
C ALA A 242 -7.06 10.05 -3.91
N HIS A 243 -7.83 11.10 -3.57
CA HIS A 243 -8.50 11.96 -4.55
C HIS A 243 -7.50 12.63 -5.50
N ARG A 244 -6.42 13.19 -4.97
CA ARG A 244 -5.37 13.80 -5.78
C ARG A 244 -4.66 12.78 -6.67
N GLY A 245 -4.40 11.58 -6.14
CA GLY A 245 -3.82 10.48 -6.89
C GLY A 245 -4.67 10.10 -8.11
N VAL A 246 -5.96 9.92 -7.91
CA VAL A 246 -6.92 9.64 -8.98
C VAL A 246 -6.98 10.78 -10.00
N ALA A 247 -7.07 12.03 -9.53
CA ALA A 247 -7.11 13.20 -10.41
C ALA A 247 -5.84 13.33 -11.28
N SER A 248 -4.65 13.14 -10.69
CA SER A 248 -3.38 13.17 -11.42
C SER A 248 -3.26 12.02 -12.40
N PHE A 249 -3.70 10.82 -12.02
CA PHE A 249 -3.73 9.64 -12.89
C PHE A 249 -4.59 9.88 -14.13
N LEU A 250 -5.83 10.35 -13.94
CA LEU A 250 -6.75 10.64 -15.05
C LEU A 250 -6.24 11.77 -15.95
N ARG A 251 -5.61 12.82 -15.39
CA ARG A 251 -5.00 13.90 -16.19
C ARG A 251 -3.80 13.40 -16.99
N HIS A 252 -2.93 12.60 -16.36
CA HIS A 252 -1.77 12.02 -17.05
C HIS A 252 -2.22 11.23 -18.30
N LEU A 253 -3.27 10.45 -18.18
CA LEU A 253 -3.84 9.67 -19.29
C LEU A 253 -4.72 10.51 -20.24
N ARG A 254 -4.88 11.82 -19.97
CA ARG A 254 -5.76 12.73 -20.71
C ARG A 254 -7.22 12.26 -20.76
N MET A 255 -7.67 11.64 -19.68
CA MET A 255 -9.03 11.15 -19.51
C MET A 255 -9.95 12.14 -18.80
N ALA A 256 -9.41 13.11 -18.07
CA ALA A 256 -10.16 14.22 -17.49
C ALA A 256 -10.25 15.36 -18.50
N GLY A 257 -11.48 15.79 -18.81
CA GLY A 257 -11.73 17.02 -19.58
C GLY A 257 -11.43 18.28 -18.74
N GLU A 258 -11.32 19.43 -19.38
CA GLU A 258 -11.07 20.71 -18.70
C GLU A 258 -12.24 21.15 -17.81
N ASP A 259 -13.45 20.71 -18.11
CA ASP A 259 -14.71 20.96 -17.43
C ASP A 259 -14.94 20.06 -16.19
N VAL A 260 -14.11 19.05 -16.00
CA VAL A 260 -14.24 18.15 -14.85
C VAL A 260 -13.63 18.79 -13.62
N ALA A 261 -14.44 19.00 -12.57
CA ALA A 261 -14.02 19.50 -11.27
C ALA A 261 -13.17 18.46 -10.53
N LEU A 262 -11.94 18.27 -10.99
CA LEU A 262 -10.92 17.51 -10.26
C LEU A 262 -10.10 18.49 -9.40
N PRO A 263 -9.62 18.06 -8.22
CA PRO A 263 -8.78 18.90 -7.40
C PRO A 263 -7.59 19.38 -8.22
N LEU A 264 -7.28 20.69 -8.10
CA LEU A 264 -6.09 21.25 -8.73
C LEU A 264 -4.86 20.45 -8.27
N PRO A 265 -3.90 20.17 -9.16
CA PRO A 265 -2.63 19.63 -8.74
C PRO A 265 -2.03 20.63 -7.75
N LEU A 266 -1.79 20.20 -6.50
CA LEU A 266 -0.88 20.94 -5.65
C LEU A 266 0.51 20.90 -6.30
N PRO A 267 1.40 21.85 -5.95
CA PRO A 267 2.81 21.68 -6.25
C PRO A 267 3.21 20.27 -5.82
N HIS A 268 3.68 19.47 -6.76
CA HIS A 268 4.13 18.12 -6.43
C HIS A 268 5.25 18.24 -5.41
N PRO A 269 5.25 17.47 -4.33
CA PRO A 269 6.40 17.42 -3.45
C PRO A 269 7.63 17.01 -4.27
N VAL A 270 8.81 17.47 -3.87
CA VAL A 270 10.06 16.94 -4.45
C VAL A 270 10.06 15.45 -4.21
N GLN A 271 9.94 14.68 -5.29
CA GLN A 271 9.88 13.24 -5.20
C GLN A 271 11.27 12.64 -5.07
N ARG A 272 11.40 11.69 -4.15
CA ARG A 272 12.58 10.86 -4.00
C ARG A 272 12.21 9.42 -4.36
N HIS A 273 13.07 8.80 -5.15
CA HIS A 273 12.93 7.39 -5.51
C HIS A 273 13.84 6.54 -4.62
N ALA A 274 13.31 5.46 -4.09
CA ALA A 274 14.06 4.46 -3.33
C ALA A 274 13.81 3.06 -3.88
N MET A 275 14.85 2.23 -3.88
CA MET A 275 14.79 0.82 -4.26
C MET A 275 14.92 -0.03 -3.01
N VAL A 276 14.01 -0.97 -2.81
CA VAL A 276 14.09 -1.97 -1.74
C VAL A 276 15.32 -2.85 -1.96
N THR A 277 16.19 -2.90 -0.97
CA THR A 277 17.40 -3.73 -0.96
C THR A 277 17.19 -5.03 -0.21
N GLU A 278 16.32 -5.02 0.81
CA GLU A 278 16.04 -6.17 1.67
C GLU A 278 14.64 -6.10 2.24
N ALA A 279 13.97 -7.26 2.35
CA ALA A 279 12.73 -7.42 3.08
C ALA A 279 13.00 -8.25 4.34
N VAL A 280 12.87 -7.64 5.50
CA VAL A 280 13.03 -8.31 6.80
C VAL A 280 11.71 -8.97 7.16
N VAL A 281 11.75 -10.30 7.30
CA VAL A 281 10.60 -11.12 7.72
C VAL A 281 10.81 -11.57 9.16
N ALA A 282 9.81 -11.43 10.00
CA ALA A 282 9.87 -11.93 11.37
C ALA A 282 9.94 -13.47 11.36
N ALA A 283 11.07 -14.03 11.76
CA ALA A 283 11.26 -15.48 11.84
C ALA A 283 10.65 -16.06 13.12
N THR A 284 10.56 -15.24 14.17
CA THR A 284 10.00 -15.63 15.46
C THR A 284 8.80 -14.78 15.88
N SER A 285 8.12 -15.17 16.94
CA SER A 285 7.08 -14.34 17.60
C SER A 285 7.67 -13.24 18.51
N HIS A 286 8.99 -13.20 18.66
CA HIS A 286 9.72 -12.27 19.52
C HIS A 286 10.45 -11.18 18.71
N PHE A 287 9.96 -10.86 17.54
CA PHE A 287 10.49 -9.73 16.78
C PHE A 287 10.11 -8.42 17.48
N CYS A 288 11.12 -7.59 17.76
CA CYS A 288 10.93 -6.29 18.42
C CYS A 288 11.88 -5.25 17.83
N PHE A 289 11.36 -4.10 17.41
CA PHE A 289 12.19 -2.96 17.05
C PHE A 289 12.86 -2.35 18.27
N THR A 290 14.07 -1.79 18.09
CA THR A 290 14.82 -1.10 19.15
C THR A 290 14.29 0.30 19.45
N ASP A 291 13.48 0.86 18.57
CA ASP A 291 12.86 2.18 18.72
C ASP A 291 11.47 2.18 18.03
N ALA A 292 10.66 3.18 18.32
CA ALA A 292 9.37 3.43 17.65
C ALA A 292 9.61 4.03 16.25
N PHE A 293 10.08 3.21 15.32
CA PHE A 293 10.30 3.63 13.94
C PHE A 293 8.99 3.89 13.18
N ARG A 294 9.06 4.85 12.26
CA ARG A 294 7.96 5.19 11.35
C ARG A 294 8.36 4.92 9.91
N GLY A 295 7.37 4.67 9.06
CA GLY A 295 7.59 4.66 7.62
C GLY A 295 8.19 5.98 7.14
N GLY A 296 9.32 5.92 6.41
CA GLY A 296 10.05 7.08 5.96
C GLY A 296 11.21 7.52 6.88
N ASP A 297 11.43 6.87 8.02
CA ASP A 297 12.63 7.09 8.83
C ASP A 297 13.88 6.63 8.07
N VAL A 298 14.95 7.40 8.16
CA VAL A 298 16.24 7.13 7.51
C VAL A 298 17.30 6.94 8.57
N ILE A 299 17.88 5.74 8.62
CA ILE A 299 18.99 5.42 9.53
C ILE A 299 20.29 5.79 8.82
N ALA A 300 21.04 6.72 9.41
CA ALA A 300 22.19 7.34 8.76
C ALA A 300 23.34 6.37 8.47
N GLU A 301 23.61 5.45 9.38
CA GLU A 301 24.80 4.61 9.36
C GLU A 301 24.47 3.15 9.07
N ARG A 302 25.33 2.48 8.30
CA ARG A 302 25.34 1.05 8.11
C ARG A 302 25.65 0.34 9.44
N GLY A 303 25.06 -0.84 9.64
CA GLY A 303 25.32 -1.69 10.82
C GLY A 303 24.59 -1.26 12.08
N CYS A 304 23.75 -0.20 12.03
CA CYS A 304 22.91 0.17 13.16
C CYS A 304 21.91 -0.94 13.49
N LEU A 305 21.81 -1.31 14.76
CA LEU A 305 20.81 -2.23 15.25
C LEU A 305 19.43 -1.57 15.20
N ILE A 306 18.49 -2.18 14.48
CA ILE A 306 17.12 -1.67 14.32
C ILE A 306 16.06 -2.58 14.93
N ALA A 307 16.36 -3.88 15.07
CA ALA A 307 15.44 -4.83 15.69
C ALA A 307 16.19 -6.04 16.22
N MET A 308 15.52 -6.79 17.10
CA MET A 308 15.86 -8.15 17.50
C MET A 308 14.76 -9.10 17.03
N ASP A 309 15.12 -10.25 16.50
CA ASP A 309 14.20 -11.36 16.19
C ASP A 309 14.62 -12.59 17.00
N GLY A 310 14.07 -12.73 18.20
CA GLY A 310 14.63 -13.60 19.23
C GLY A 310 16.04 -13.11 19.62
N GLU A 311 17.06 -13.95 19.39
CA GLU A 311 18.47 -13.61 19.64
C GLU A 311 19.20 -13.04 18.42
N VAL A 312 18.52 -12.96 17.27
CA VAL A 312 19.12 -12.49 16.01
C VAL A 312 19.00 -10.98 15.92
N GLU A 313 20.13 -10.31 15.73
CA GLU A 313 20.20 -8.88 15.51
C GLU A 313 19.83 -8.54 14.05
N ILE A 314 18.94 -7.58 13.85
CA ILE A 314 18.60 -7.00 12.54
C ILE A 314 19.26 -5.63 12.46
N ARG A 315 20.15 -5.48 11.48
CA ARG A 315 20.96 -4.27 11.30
C ARG A 315 20.80 -3.68 9.91
N THR A 316 21.01 -2.36 9.81
CA THR A 316 20.99 -1.66 8.51
C THR A 316 22.08 -2.18 7.57
N PRO A 317 21.75 -2.55 6.33
CA PRO A 317 22.73 -3.11 5.37
C PRO A 317 23.61 -2.05 4.71
N HIS A 318 23.25 -0.78 4.77
CA HIS A 318 23.95 0.34 4.13
C HIS A 318 23.66 1.66 4.85
N ASP A 319 24.46 2.69 4.53
CA ASP A 319 24.21 4.06 4.98
C ASP A 319 22.93 4.63 4.38
N ASP A 320 22.35 5.64 5.05
CA ASP A 320 21.08 6.28 4.69
C ASP A 320 19.97 5.27 4.39
N CYS A 321 19.86 4.25 5.23
CA CYS A 321 18.90 3.17 5.08
C CYS A 321 17.49 3.65 5.40
N LEU A 322 16.63 3.66 4.38
CA LEU A 322 15.22 4.03 4.49
C LEU A 322 14.39 2.84 5.02
N LEU A 323 13.61 3.07 6.06
CA LEU A 323 12.63 2.12 6.57
C LEU A 323 11.28 2.32 5.87
N VAL A 324 10.85 1.30 5.12
CA VAL A 324 9.58 1.34 4.38
C VAL A 324 8.54 0.49 5.10
N MET A 325 7.47 1.14 5.57
CA MET A 325 6.30 0.53 6.20
C MET A 325 6.67 -0.46 7.34
N PRO A 326 7.43 -0.04 8.38
CA PRO A 326 7.71 -0.90 9.52
C PRO A 326 6.40 -1.27 10.22
N SER A 327 6.23 -2.56 10.50
CA SER A 327 5.09 -3.06 11.28
C SER A 327 5.42 -2.98 12.76
N LEU A 328 4.71 -2.18 13.53
CA LEU A 328 4.91 -2.08 14.98
C LEU A 328 4.59 -3.39 15.72
N ARG A 329 3.91 -4.33 15.07
CA ARG A 329 3.65 -5.69 15.57
C ARG A 329 3.85 -6.72 14.45
N PRO A 330 5.10 -7.06 14.15
CA PRO A 330 5.38 -8.09 13.18
C PRO A 330 4.81 -9.44 13.63
N ILE A 331 4.18 -10.13 12.70
CA ILE A 331 3.69 -11.49 12.92
C ILE A 331 4.72 -12.45 12.30
N ARG A 332 5.04 -13.53 12.97
CA ARG A 332 5.95 -14.56 12.46
C ARG A 332 5.55 -14.97 11.02
N GLY A 333 6.53 -14.99 10.12
CA GLY A 333 6.37 -15.29 8.71
C GLY A 333 5.92 -14.10 7.86
N HIS A 334 5.67 -12.92 8.45
CA HIS A 334 5.27 -11.72 7.73
C HIS A 334 6.41 -10.70 7.67
N THR A 335 6.38 -9.84 6.66
CA THR A 335 7.34 -8.74 6.53
C THR A 335 7.21 -7.79 7.71
N ALA A 336 8.29 -7.61 8.46
CA ALA A 336 8.40 -6.65 9.55
C ALA A 336 8.72 -5.24 9.05
N VAL A 337 9.65 -5.13 8.09
CA VAL A 337 10.04 -3.87 7.44
C VAL A 337 10.71 -4.18 6.11
N ARG A 338 10.63 -3.25 5.15
CA ARG A 338 11.51 -3.24 3.98
C ARG A 338 12.58 -2.18 4.17
N LEU A 339 13.81 -2.55 3.88
CA LEU A 339 14.96 -1.67 3.89
C LEU A 339 15.24 -1.20 2.46
N ALA A 340 15.42 0.10 2.27
CA ALA A 340 15.55 0.65 0.93
C ALA A 340 16.68 1.69 0.87
N ARG A 341 17.23 1.84 -0.35
CA ARG A 341 18.25 2.83 -0.66
C ARG A 341 17.67 3.87 -1.61
N PHE A 342 17.96 5.14 -1.37
CA PHE A 342 17.63 6.19 -2.32
C PHE A 342 18.45 6.03 -3.60
N MET A 343 17.75 6.21 -4.70
CA MET A 343 18.35 6.22 -6.03
C MET A 343 18.74 7.67 -6.40
N PRO A 344 19.77 7.84 -7.22
CA PRO A 344 20.21 9.16 -7.70
C PRO A 344 19.10 9.97 -8.37
#